data_632581e61c3173bacafcecf875eee11b
#
_entry.id   632581e61c3173bacafcecf875eee11b
#
_cell.length_a   1.000
_cell.length_b   1.000
_cell.length_c   1.000
_cell.angle_alpha   90.00
_cell.angle_beta   90.00
_cell.angle_gamma   90.00
#
_symmetry.space_group_name_H-M   'P 1'
#
loop_
_entity.id
_entity.type
_entity.pdbx_description
1 polymer ?
#
loop_
_entity_poly.entity_id
_entity_poly.type
_entity_poly.pdbx_seq_one_letter_code
_entity_poly.pdbx_strand_id
1 'polypeptide(L)'
;MIKYKYFFGSDERSLNFLNTIYTYHNEVKVVTLEPKKTGRGRKIASNPVQIYCERNNIEYSYYQEENIYEDMEYGIVASFAKIFTNNFITNNSSLFNIHLSLLPKYKGPTPVESALLNLDKLSGYTIFKIDKNVDTGDIIYQKELNIEGKYSTEVYQQIYESFQIDIVNIDFNKQGQVQENIISNTRKYFKEDFNIKELTVQNAKTKIRAFDYLGPAFLKYNNINLKILNYSEIEQGSSIELSDGLLYPLNVIPEGKSKMLFEDYLRGLK
;
A
#
# COMPACT_ATOMS: atom_id res chain seq x y z
N MET A 1 6.26 -13.29 -33.42
CA MET A 1 7.07 -12.58 -32.41
C MET A 1 6.73 -13.17 -31.06
N ILE A 2 7.73 -13.52 -30.24
CA ILE A 2 7.50 -14.03 -28.87
C ILE A 2 6.90 -12.90 -28.05
N LYS A 3 5.88 -13.19 -27.26
CA LYS A 3 5.21 -12.22 -26.36
C LYS A 3 5.61 -12.47 -24.92
N TYR A 4 5.84 -11.38 -24.17
CA TYR A 4 6.28 -11.42 -22.79
C TYR A 4 5.25 -10.73 -21.87
N LYS A 5 5.20 -11.16 -20.62
CA LYS A 5 4.53 -10.42 -19.55
C LYS A 5 5.48 -9.34 -19.05
N TYR A 6 4.92 -8.18 -18.74
CA TYR A 6 5.67 -7.07 -18.17
C TYR A 6 5.17 -6.76 -16.76
N PHE A 7 6.09 -6.37 -15.90
CA PHE A 7 5.75 -5.89 -14.57
C PHE A 7 6.30 -4.47 -14.36
N PHE A 8 5.45 -3.56 -13.93
CA PHE A 8 5.81 -2.18 -13.62
C PHE A 8 5.64 -1.95 -12.11
N GLY A 9 6.73 -1.68 -11.40
CA GLY A 9 6.74 -1.44 -9.96
C GLY A 9 7.93 -0.60 -9.53
N SER A 10 7.81 0.09 -8.38
CA SER A 10 8.91 0.97 -7.92
C SER A 10 9.06 1.08 -6.42
N ASP A 11 8.13 0.59 -5.62
CA ASP A 11 8.21 0.68 -4.16
C ASP A 11 8.09 -0.71 -3.50
N GLU A 12 8.19 -0.72 -2.18
CA GLU A 12 8.23 -1.95 -1.39
C GLU A 12 6.92 -2.78 -1.50
N ARG A 13 5.77 -2.09 -1.69
CA ARG A 13 4.47 -2.75 -1.87
C ARG A 13 4.37 -3.54 -3.17
N SER A 14 5.16 -3.16 -4.19
CA SER A 14 5.19 -3.88 -5.46
C SER A 14 5.94 -5.21 -5.40
N LEU A 15 6.83 -5.43 -4.41
CA LEU A 15 7.71 -6.59 -4.35
C LEU A 15 6.96 -7.92 -4.22
N ASN A 16 5.92 -7.97 -3.38
CA ASN A 16 5.14 -9.20 -3.22
C ASN A 16 4.39 -9.58 -4.50
N PHE A 17 3.86 -8.59 -5.23
CA PHE A 17 3.22 -8.81 -6.52
C PHE A 17 4.25 -9.26 -7.56
N LEU A 18 5.41 -8.58 -7.65
CA LEU A 18 6.49 -8.98 -8.54
C LEU A 18 6.93 -10.42 -8.30
N ASN A 19 7.21 -10.78 -7.04
CA ASN A 19 7.62 -12.13 -6.67
C ASN A 19 6.59 -13.18 -7.10
N THR A 20 5.31 -12.92 -6.85
CA THR A 20 4.22 -13.80 -7.25
C THR A 20 4.16 -13.97 -8.77
N ILE A 21 4.18 -12.85 -9.51
CA ILE A 21 4.09 -12.87 -10.98
C ILE A 21 5.32 -13.54 -11.59
N TYR A 22 6.51 -13.26 -11.07
CA TYR A 22 7.75 -13.85 -11.54
C TYR A 22 7.82 -15.37 -11.26
N THR A 23 7.30 -15.81 -10.11
CA THR A 23 7.23 -17.23 -9.77
C THR A 23 6.23 -17.98 -10.66
N TYR A 24 5.14 -17.34 -11.01
CA TYR A 24 4.08 -17.93 -11.84
C TYR A 24 4.42 -17.94 -13.34
N HIS A 25 5.04 -16.86 -13.83
CA HIS A 25 5.43 -16.68 -15.22
C HIS A 25 6.96 -16.66 -15.32
N ASN A 26 7.62 -17.74 -15.64
CA ASN A 26 9.08 -17.87 -15.68
C ASN A 26 9.84 -16.82 -16.53
N GLU A 27 9.13 -16.02 -17.35
CA GLU A 27 9.70 -14.98 -18.21
C GLU A 27 8.90 -13.69 -18.07
N VAL A 28 9.29 -12.84 -17.11
CA VAL A 28 8.69 -11.52 -16.87
C VAL A 28 9.74 -10.44 -17.08
N LYS A 29 9.47 -9.48 -17.95
CA LYS A 29 10.30 -8.29 -18.12
C LYS A 29 9.88 -7.23 -17.08
N VAL A 30 10.83 -6.79 -16.26
CA VAL A 30 10.58 -5.83 -15.21
C VAL A 30 10.93 -4.42 -15.65
N VAL A 31 10.00 -3.48 -15.42
CA VAL A 31 10.20 -2.05 -15.67
C VAL A 31 10.09 -1.30 -14.33
N THR A 32 11.10 -0.53 -14.00
CA THR A 32 11.11 0.26 -12.76
C THR A 32 11.54 1.71 -13.01
N LEU A 33 11.53 2.54 -11.98
CA LEU A 33 11.95 3.93 -12.09
C LEU A 33 13.47 4.07 -11.88
N GLU A 34 14.06 5.07 -12.52
CA GLU A 34 15.46 5.43 -12.28
C GLU A 34 15.71 5.77 -10.80
N PRO A 35 16.95 5.53 -10.33
CA PRO A 35 17.37 5.94 -9.00
C PRO A 35 17.17 7.43 -8.76
N LYS A 36 16.67 7.80 -7.57
CA LYS A 36 16.41 9.18 -7.20
C LYS A 36 17.27 9.63 -6.02
N LYS A 37 17.52 10.92 -5.95
CA LYS A 37 18.14 11.52 -4.77
C LYS A 37 17.18 11.44 -3.58
N THR A 38 17.58 10.73 -2.52
CA THR A 38 16.77 10.50 -1.33
C THR A 38 17.49 10.90 -0.05
N GLY A 39 16.73 11.12 1.02
CA GLY A 39 17.25 11.43 2.34
C GLY A 39 17.88 12.84 2.49
N ARG A 40 18.29 13.18 3.72
CA ARG A 40 18.87 14.48 4.07
C ARG A 40 20.19 14.77 3.33
N GLY A 41 20.92 13.73 2.95
CA GLY A 41 22.20 13.84 2.21
C GLY A 41 22.06 13.83 0.69
N ARG A 42 20.85 13.79 0.13
CA ARG A 42 20.57 13.71 -1.32
C ARG A 42 21.41 12.68 -2.07
N LYS A 43 21.73 11.55 -1.45
CA LYS A 43 22.41 10.43 -2.12
C LYS A 43 21.46 9.77 -3.13
N ILE A 44 22.00 9.42 -4.30
CA ILE A 44 21.26 8.63 -5.28
C ILE A 44 21.05 7.23 -4.68
N ALA A 45 19.81 6.78 -4.63
CA ALA A 45 19.45 5.47 -4.12
C ALA A 45 18.57 4.72 -5.12
N SER A 46 18.88 3.46 -5.32
CA SER A 46 18.05 2.52 -6.07
C SER A 46 16.72 2.30 -5.36
N ASN A 47 15.68 2.12 -6.12
CA ASN A 47 14.36 1.80 -5.57
C ASN A 47 14.28 0.32 -5.16
N PRO A 48 13.29 -0.08 -4.32
CA PRO A 48 13.16 -1.46 -3.85
C PRO A 48 13.07 -2.51 -4.95
N VAL A 49 12.39 -2.22 -6.07
CA VAL A 49 12.25 -3.17 -7.19
C VAL A 49 13.60 -3.39 -7.88
N GLN A 50 14.37 -2.31 -8.13
CA GLN A 50 15.71 -2.44 -8.67
C GLN A 50 16.60 -3.33 -7.79
N ILE A 51 16.62 -3.04 -6.47
CA ILE A 51 17.43 -3.81 -5.50
C ILE A 51 17.00 -5.29 -5.50
N TYR A 52 15.71 -5.55 -5.58
CA TYR A 52 15.17 -6.91 -5.64
C TYR A 52 15.62 -7.64 -6.92
N CYS A 53 15.52 -6.99 -8.08
CA CYS A 53 15.94 -7.56 -9.35
C CYS A 53 17.45 -7.88 -9.37
N GLU A 54 18.29 -6.96 -8.90
CA GLU A 54 19.75 -7.16 -8.80
C GLU A 54 20.11 -8.36 -7.89
N ARG A 55 19.44 -8.49 -6.73
CA ARG A 55 19.68 -9.61 -5.80
C ARG A 55 19.25 -10.97 -6.32
N ASN A 56 18.23 -11.02 -7.18
CA ASN A 56 17.66 -12.25 -7.70
C ASN A 56 18.07 -12.53 -9.16
N ASN A 57 19.01 -11.76 -9.73
CA ASN A 57 19.45 -11.84 -11.12
C ASN A 57 18.30 -11.77 -12.14
N ILE A 58 17.31 -10.88 -11.85
CA ILE A 58 16.17 -10.61 -12.73
C ILE A 58 16.55 -9.43 -13.63
N GLU A 59 16.39 -9.58 -14.94
CA GLU A 59 16.59 -8.49 -15.89
C GLU A 59 15.53 -7.41 -15.70
N TYR A 60 15.94 -6.15 -15.67
CA TYR A 60 15.05 -5.01 -15.59
C TYR A 60 15.48 -3.86 -16.49
N SER A 61 14.56 -2.99 -16.80
CA SER A 61 14.81 -1.74 -17.51
C SER A 61 14.20 -0.55 -16.77
N TYR A 62 14.66 0.66 -17.09
CA TYR A 62 14.04 1.86 -16.57
C TYR A 62 12.90 2.32 -17.48
N TYR A 63 11.84 2.80 -16.84
CA TYR A 63 10.71 3.41 -17.54
C TYR A 63 11.17 4.64 -18.32
N GLN A 64 10.82 4.68 -19.60
CA GLN A 64 10.91 5.85 -20.47
C GLN A 64 9.53 6.07 -21.10
N GLU A 65 9.11 7.33 -21.17
CA GLU A 65 7.77 7.69 -21.63
C GLU A 65 7.55 7.35 -23.12
N GLU A 66 8.61 7.34 -23.89
CA GLU A 66 8.61 7.09 -25.34
C GLU A 66 8.60 5.60 -25.68
N ASN A 67 8.82 4.72 -24.70
CA ASN A 67 8.93 3.29 -24.97
C ASN A 67 7.61 2.69 -25.45
N ILE A 68 7.72 1.90 -26.52
CA ILE A 68 6.64 1.07 -27.05
C ILE A 68 7.11 -0.39 -26.90
N TYR A 69 6.34 -1.17 -26.16
CA TYR A 69 6.66 -2.59 -25.88
C TYR A 69 5.89 -3.47 -26.86
N GLU A 70 6.37 -3.57 -28.11
CA GLU A 70 5.72 -4.34 -29.19
C GLU A 70 5.58 -5.84 -28.89
N ASP A 71 6.46 -6.36 -28.05
CA ASP A 71 6.47 -7.75 -27.60
C ASP A 71 5.69 -7.97 -26.29
N MET A 72 5.00 -6.96 -25.79
CA MET A 72 4.18 -7.10 -24.59
C MET A 72 2.86 -7.82 -24.90
N GLU A 73 2.63 -8.94 -24.20
CA GLU A 73 1.33 -9.60 -24.17
C GLU A 73 0.37 -8.81 -23.28
N TYR A 74 0.80 -8.56 -22.05
CA TYR A 74 0.19 -7.62 -21.12
C TYR A 74 1.22 -7.15 -20.07
N GLY A 75 0.95 -6.01 -19.48
CA GLY A 75 1.76 -5.45 -18.39
C GLY A 75 0.94 -5.29 -17.12
N ILE A 76 1.47 -5.76 -16.00
CA ILE A 76 0.88 -5.58 -14.68
C ILE A 76 1.60 -4.45 -13.97
N VAL A 77 0.83 -3.49 -13.48
CA VAL A 77 1.30 -2.31 -12.74
C VAL A 77 0.89 -2.46 -11.28
N ALA A 78 1.84 -2.39 -10.36
CA ALA A 78 1.57 -2.43 -8.94
C ALA A 78 2.47 -1.44 -8.21
N SER A 79 1.87 -0.49 -7.49
CA SER A 79 2.62 0.54 -6.73
C SER A 79 3.76 1.20 -7.54
N PHE A 80 3.43 1.65 -8.72
CA PHE A 80 4.35 2.35 -9.61
C PHE A 80 4.20 3.87 -9.42
N ALA A 81 5.18 4.51 -8.83
CA ALA A 81 5.12 5.92 -8.44
C ALA A 81 5.23 6.91 -9.63
N LYS A 82 4.60 6.59 -10.74
CA LYS A 82 4.50 7.39 -11.96
C LYS A 82 3.11 7.25 -12.58
N ILE A 83 2.53 8.35 -12.96
CA ILE A 83 1.31 8.37 -13.79
C ILE A 83 1.75 8.29 -15.24
N PHE A 84 1.21 7.35 -15.99
CA PHE A 84 1.46 7.23 -17.42
C PHE A 84 0.77 8.34 -18.20
N THR A 85 1.41 8.81 -19.26
CA THR A 85 0.80 9.76 -20.19
C THR A 85 -0.20 9.07 -21.12
N ASN A 86 -1.11 9.82 -21.69
CA ASN A 86 -2.07 9.28 -22.65
C ASN A 86 -1.37 8.64 -23.86
N ASN A 87 -0.27 9.23 -24.31
CA ASN A 87 0.52 8.68 -25.42
C ASN A 87 1.12 7.32 -25.07
N PHE A 88 1.71 7.19 -23.87
CA PHE A 88 2.24 5.91 -23.40
C PHE A 88 1.14 4.83 -23.29
N ILE A 89 -0.03 5.16 -22.72
CA ILE A 89 -1.16 4.25 -22.59
C ILE A 89 -1.69 3.81 -23.97
N THR A 90 -1.80 4.75 -24.92
CA THR A 90 -2.28 4.42 -26.28
C THR A 90 -1.34 3.46 -27.00
N ASN A 91 -0.04 3.68 -26.86
CA ASN A 91 0.98 2.83 -27.49
C ASN A 91 1.20 1.49 -26.78
N ASN A 92 0.75 1.36 -25.53
CA ASN A 92 0.89 0.19 -24.68
C ASN A 92 -0.47 -0.21 -24.07
N SER A 93 -1.45 -0.53 -24.90
CA SER A 93 -2.87 -0.65 -24.51
C SER A 93 -3.24 -1.86 -23.65
N SER A 94 -2.31 -2.78 -23.39
CA SER A 94 -2.53 -4.00 -22.58
C SER A 94 -1.95 -3.86 -21.16
N LEU A 95 -2.13 -2.69 -20.54
CA LEU A 95 -1.68 -2.42 -19.18
C LEU A 95 -2.83 -2.57 -18.17
N PHE A 96 -2.54 -3.27 -17.08
CA PHE A 96 -3.49 -3.50 -15.98
C PHE A 96 -2.87 -3.06 -14.66
N ASN A 97 -3.64 -2.38 -13.83
CA ASN A 97 -3.19 -1.99 -12.50
C ASN A 97 -3.84 -2.83 -11.40
N ILE A 98 -3.05 -3.17 -10.38
CA ILE A 98 -3.54 -3.76 -9.14
C ILE A 98 -3.80 -2.61 -8.16
N HIS A 99 -5.06 -2.33 -7.89
CA HIS A 99 -5.49 -1.32 -6.94
C HIS A 99 -6.02 -1.96 -5.66
N LEU A 100 -5.63 -1.44 -4.50
CA LEU A 100 -5.82 -2.11 -3.22
C LEU A 100 -7.13 -1.68 -2.53
N SER A 101 -8.21 -1.64 -3.32
CA SER A 101 -9.59 -1.49 -2.85
C SER A 101 -10.57 -2.18 -3.80
N LEU A 102 -11.83 -2.23 -3.41
CA LEU A 102 -12.95 -2.61 -4.29
C LEU A 102 -13.40 -1.38 -5.08
N LEU A 103 -12.77 -1.14 -6.26
CA LEU A 103 -13.19 -0.05 -7.13
C LEU A 103 -14.69 -0.17 -7.48
N PRO A 104 -15.40 0.95 -7.60
CA PRO A 104 -14.93 2.33 -7.73
C PRO A 104 -14.68 3.07 -6.41
N LYS A 105 -14.71 2.39 -5.25
CA LYS A 105 -14.38 3.01 -3.96
C LYS A 105 -12.86 3.23 -3.82
N TYR A 106 -12.48 4.33 -3.16
CA TYR A 106 -11.11 4.61 -2.73
C TYR A 106 -10.08 4.68 -3.85
N LYS A 107 -10.41 5.39 -4.95
CA LYS A 107 -9.44 5.73 -6.01
C LYS A 107 -8.30 6.56 -5.44
N GLY A 108 -7.06 6.31 -5.88
CA GLY A 108 -5.88 7.08 -5.47
C GLY A 108 -4.90 6.35 -4.54
N PRO A 109 -4.05 7.08 -3.78
CA PRO A 109 -2.79 6.54 -3.26
C PRO A 109 -2.88 5.71 -1.96
N THR A 110 -3.97 5.79 -1.18
CA THR A 110 -4.08 5.18 0.16
C THR A 110 -5.41 4.47 0.38
N PRO A 111 -5.77 3.50 -0.50
CA PRO A 111 -7.08 2.86 -0.45
C PRO A 111 -7.29 2.02 0.82
N VAL A 112 -6.29 1.25 1.27
CA VAL A 112 -6.38 0.40 2.46
C VAL A 112 -6.59 1.24 3.71
N GLU A 113 -5.78 2.28 3.90
CA GLU A 113 -5.89 3.18 5.04
C GLU A 113 -7.24 3.89 5.08
N SER A 114 -7.72 4.31 3.90
CA SER A 114 -9.01 5.00 3.79
C SER A 114 -10.18 4.08 4.13
N ALA A 115 -10.17 2.82 3.70
CA ALA A 115 -11.19 1.85 4.06
C ALA A 115 -11.22 1.60 5.59
N LEU A 116 -10.04 1.44 6.21
CA LEU A 116 -9.92 1.24 7.66
C LEU A 116 -10.38 2.48 8.45
N LEU A 117 -10.03 3.70 7.99
CA LEU A 117 -10.47 4.95 8.63
C LEU A 117 -11.97 5.16 8.54
N ASN A 118 -12.62 4.67 7.48
CA ASN A 118 -14.07 4.69 7.33
C ASN A 118 -14.78 3.52 8.03
N LEU A 119 -14.04 2.68 8.76
CA LEU A 119 -14.56 1.52 9.47
C LEU A 119 -15.29 0.52 8.56
N ASP A 120 -14.89 0.45 7.29
CA ASP A 120 -15.42 -0.55 6.37
C ASP A 120 -15.09 -1.95 6.90
N LYS A 121 -16.07 -2.86 6.81
CA LYS A 121 -15.86 -4.27 7.17
C LYS A 121 -15.23 -5.06 6.05
N LEU A 122 -15.47 -4.62 4.81
CA LEU A 122 -15.04 -5.28 3.59
C LEU A 122 -14.22 -4.30 2.74
N SER A 123 -13.11 -4.77 2.22
CA SER A 123 -12.30 -4.14 1.19
C SER A 123 -11.69 -5.24 0.31
N GLY A 124 -10.55 -5.00 -0.31
CA GLY A 124 -9.90 -6.02 -1.11
C GLY A 124 -8.98 -5.42 -2.15
N TYR A 125 -8.91 -6.06 -3.32
CA TYR A 125 -8.17 -5.50 -4.44
C TYR A 125 -8.92 -5.67 -5.76
N THR A 126 -8.61 -4.77 -6.69
CA THR A 126 -9.17 -4.72 -8.04
C THR A 126 -8.04 -4.76 -9.05
N ILE A 127 -8.17 -5.60 -10.08
CA ILE A 127 -7.34 -5.51 -11.28
C ILE A 127 -8.20 -4.89 -12.37
N PHE A 128 -7.72 -3.80 -12.94
CA PHE A 128 -8.45 -3.07 -13.97
C PHE A 128 -7.52 -2.65 -15.11
N LYS A 129 -8.06 -2.48 -16.30
CA LYS A 129 -7.33 -2.00 -17.46
C LYS A 129 -7.04 -0.52 -17.32
N ILE A 130 -5.78 -0.12 -17.46
CA ILE A 130 -5.39 1.29 -17.32
C ILE A 130 -5.99 2.09 -18.48
N ASP A 131 -6.62 3.19 -18.15
CA ASP A 131 -7.12 4.22 -19.08
C ASP A 131 -6.46 5.59 -18.82
N LYS A 132 -6.93 6.62 -19.48
CA LYS A 132 -6.39 7.99 -19.40
C LYS A 132 -6.60 8.71 -18.06
N ASN A 133 -7.49 8.21 -17.21
CA ASN A 133 -7.78 8.79 -15.91
C ASN A 133 -7.26 7.88 -14.79
N VAL A 134 -7.11 8.44 -13.58
CA VAL A 134 -6.59 7.66 -12.44
C VAL A 134 -7.66 6.72 -11.91
N ASP A 135 -7.35 5.43 -11.91
CA ASP A 135 -8.15 4.34 -11.33
C ASP A 135 -9.61 4.27 -11.84
N THR A 136 -9.83 4.57 -13.15
CA THR A 136 -11.17 4.61 -13.75
C THR A 136 -11.44 3.55 -14.81
N GLY A 137 -10.43 2.84 -15.25
CA GLY A 137 -10.57 1.85 -16.32
C GLY A 137 -11.39 0.62 -15.96
N ASP A 138 -11.72 -0.18 -16.97
CA ASP A 138 -12.61 -1.32 -16.82
C ASP A 138 -12.04 -2.42 -15.92
N ILE A 139 -12.87 -2.90 -14.99
CA ILE A 139 -12.51 -3.93 -14.01
C ILE A 139 -12.50 -5.30 -14.68
N ILE A 140 -11.38 -6.02 -14.59
CA ILE A 140 -11.28 -7.41 -15.05
C ILE A 140 -11.37 -8.42 -13.91
N TYR A 141 -10.98 -8.04 -12.70
CA TYR A 141 -11.03 -8.91 -11.54
C TYR A 141 -11.18 -8.12 -10.25
N GLN A 142 -11.96 -8.64 -9.30
CA GLN A 142 -12.04 -8.13 -7.93
C GLN A 142 -12.04 -9.27 -6.93
N LYS A 143 -11.36 -9.04 -5.81
CA LYS A 143 -11.38 -9.92 -4.63
C LYS A 143 -11.82 -9.15 -3.42
N GLU A 144 -12.91 -9.59 -2.82
CA GLU A 144 -13.40 -9.07 -1.54
C GLU A 144 -12.72 -9.79 -0.37
N LEU A 145 -12.33 -9.02 0.65
CA LEU A 145 -11.66 -9.48 1.86
C LEU A 145 -12.29 -8.81 3.09
N ASN A 146 -12.44 -9.57 4.17
CA ASN A 146 -12.84 -9.00 5.46
C ASN A 146 -11.66 -8.29 6.11
N ILE A 147 -11.84 -7.00 6.42
CA ILE A 147 -10.83 -6.13 7.04
C ILE A 147 -11.25 -5.63 8.43
N GLU A 148 -12.39 -6.07 8.95
CA GLU A 148 -12.93 -5.63 10.23
C GLU A 148 -11.92 -5.89 11.37
N GLY A 149 -11.59 -4.86 12.12
CA GLY A 149 -10.68 -4.94 13.27
C GLY A 149 -9.19 -5.12 12.92
N LYS A 150 -8.82 -5.24 11.65
CA LYS A 150 -7.44 -5.48 11.23
C LYS A 150 -6.58 -4.21 11.25
N TYR A 151 -5.27 -4.43 11.33
CA TYR A 151 -4.25 -3.44 11.06
C TYR A 151 -3.96 -3.37 9.55
N SER A 152 -3.50 -2.21 9.06
CA SER A 152 -3.21 -2.07 7.62
C SER A 152 -2.15 -3.06 7.13
N THR A 153 -1.12 -3.38 7.93
CA THR A 153 -0.14 -4.43 7.62
C THR A 153 -0.79 -5.79 7.41
N GLU A 154 -1.79 -6.15 8.23
CA GLU A 154 -2.53 -7.43 8.09
C GLU A 154 -3.39 -7.43 6.82
N VAL A 155 -4.00 -6.29 6.47
CA VAL A 155 -4.79 -6.16 5.23
C VAL A 155 -3.88 -6.28 4.00
N TYR A 156 -2.73 -5.61 3.98
CA TYR A 156 -1.75 -5.75 2.91
C TYR A 156 -1.30 -7.21 2.76
N GLN A 157 -0.95 -7.87 3.86
CA GLN A 157 -0.54 -9.27 3.84
C GLN A 157 -1.65 -10.18 3.28
N GLN A 158 -2.88 -9.99 3.72
CA GLN A 158 -4.04 -10.76 3.24
C GLN A 158 -4.29 -10.55 1.73
N ILE A 159 -4.09 -9.32 1.22
CA ILE A 159 -4.17 -9.03 -0.22
C ILE A 159 -3.09 -9.80 -0.98
N TYR A 160 -1.84 -9.79 -0.52
CA TYR A 160 -0.75 -10.50 -1.18
C TYR A 160 -0.98 -12.02 -1.22
N GLU A 161 -1.42 -12.61 -0.11
CA GLU A 161 -1.73 -14.04 -0.03
C GLU A 161 -2.88 -14.42 -0.96
N SER A 162 -3.95 -13.61 -0.99
CA SER A 162 -5.06 -13.82 -1.91
C SER A 162 -4.64 -13.69 -3.37
N PHE A 163 -3.85 -12.67 -3.71
CA PHE A 163 -3.35 -12.48 -5.07
C PHE A 163 -2.49 -13.65 -5.54
N GLN A 164 -1.65 -14.22 -4.65
CA GLN A 164 -0.84 -15.38 -4.96
C GLN A 164 -1.67 -16.61 -5.36
N ILE A 165 -2.84 -16.77 -4.75
CA ILE A 165 -3.78 -17.85 -5.08
C ILE A 165 -4.56 -17.53 -6.35
N ASP A 166 -5.00 -16.29 -6.49
CA ASP A 166 -5.94 -15.87 -7.52
C ASP A 166 -5.30 -15.69 -8.90
N ILE A 167 -4.00 -15.34 -8.97
CA ILE A 167 -3.30 -14.98 -10.23
C ILE A 167 -3.45 -16.03 -11.32
N VAL A 168 -3.50 -17.30 -10.95
CA VAL A 168 -3.63 -18.44 -11.89
C VAL A 168 -4.97 -18.46 -12.64
N ASN A 169 -5.99 -17.81 -12.08
CA ASN A 169 -7.35 -17.80 -12.60
C ASN A 169 -7.73 -16.45 -13.24
N ILE A 170 -6.83 -15.47 -13.27
CA ILE A 170 -7.13 -14.14 -13.81
C ILE A 170 -6.94 -14.15 -15.33
N ASP A 171 -8.03 -13.92 -16.05
CA ASP A 171 -8.01 -13.78 -17.51
C ASP A 171 -7.82 -12.31 -17.92
N PHE A 172 -6.61 -11.96 -18.33
CA PHE A 172 -6.25 -10.61 -18.80
C PHE A 172 -6.82 -10.28 -20.20
N ASN A 173 -7.40 -11.24 -20.91
CA ASN A 173 -8.08 -11.04 -22.19
C ASN A 173 -9.59 -10.84 -22.03
N LYS A 174 -10.11 -11.00 -20.82
CA LYS A 174 -11.53 -10.82 -20.53
C LYS A 174 -11.97 -9.38 -20.80
N GLN A 175 -13.17 -9.22 -21.34
CA GLN A 175 -13.82 -7.91 -21.42
C GLN A 175 -14.06 -7.38 -20.00
N GLY A 176 -13.56 -6.18 -19.72
CA GLY A 176 -13.73 -5.54 -18.42
C GLY A 176 -15.14 -5.01 -18.21
N GLN A 177 -15.50 -4.86 -16.95
CA GLN A 177 -16.75 -4.22 -16.52
C GLN A 177 -16.48 -2.73 -16.29
N VAL A 178 -17.26 -1.87 -16.93
CA VAL A 178 -17.20 -0.41 -16.73
C VAL A 178 -17.49 -0.06 -15.27
N GLN A 179 -16.70 0.82 -14.70
CA GLN A 179 -16.92 1.30 -13.33
C GLN A 179 -18.12 2.24 -13.25
N GLU A 180 -18.91 2.12 -12.19
CA GLU A 180 -19.93 3.11 -11.86
C GLU A 180 -19.30 4.45 -11.44
N ASN A 181 -20.03 5.56 -11.64
CA ASN A 181 -19.58 6.90 -11.26
C ASN A 181 -19.73 7.12 -9.73
N ILE A 182 -18.94 6.45 -8.93
CA ILE A 182 -18.84 6.71 -7.50
C ILE A 182 -17.60 7.59 -7.26
N ILE A 183 -17.82 8.73 -6.64
CA ILE A 183 -16.72 9.63 -6.25
C ILE A 183 -16.26 9.23 -4.85
N SER A 184 -15.19 8.47 -4.77
CA SER A 184 -14.53 8.10 -3.52
C SER A 184 -13.03 8.13 -3.74
N ASN A 185 -12.43 9.30 -3.57
CA ASN A 185 -11.02 9.52 -3.79
C ASN A 185 -10.26 9.50 -2.46
N THR A 186 -9.06 8.98 -2.48
CA THR A 186 -8.12 9.01 -1.37
C THR A 186 -7.09 10.13 -1.54
N ARG A 187 -6.41 10.49 -0.48
CA ARG A 187 -5.31 11.47 -0.48
C ARG A 187 -4.07 10.90 0.19
N LYS A 188 -2.93 11.48 -0.06
CA LYS A 188 -1.74 11.20 0.75
C LYS A 188 -1.93 11.72 2.17
N TYR A 189 -1.44 10.95 3.14
CA TYR A 189 -1.42 11.34 4.54
C TYR A 189 -0.07 11.97 4.91
N PHE A 190 -0.11 13.00 5.75
CA PHE A 190 1.05 13.72 6.24
C PHE A 190 1.20 13.49 7.75
N LYS A 191 2.33 13.97 8.33
CA LYS A 191 2.66 13.72 9.73
C LYS A 191 1.52 14.11 10.70
N GLU A 192 0.83 15.20 10.42
CA GLU A 192 -0.26 15.73 11.24
C GLU A 192 -1.45 14.77 11.32
N ASP A 193 -1.71 14.02 10.24
CA ASP A 193 -2.80 13.04 10.18
C ASP A 193 -2.62 11.89 11.20
N PHE A 194 -1.39 11.60 11.58
CA PHE A 194 -1.04 10.52 12.51
C PHE A 194 -1.20 10.92 13.99
N ASN A 195 -1.47 12.20 14.30
CA ASN A 195 -1.67 12.64 15.66
C ASN A 195 -3.04 12.17 16.19
N ILE A 196 -3.04 11.61 17.42
CA ILE A 196 -4.24 11.07 18.08
C ILE A 196 -4.57 11.76 19.40
N LYS A 197 -3.85 12.83 19.78
CA LYS A 197 -3.94 13.44 21.11
C LYS A 197 -5.35 13.89 21.54
N GLU A 198 -6.12 14.46 20.61
CA GLU A 198 -7.43 15.07 20.89
C GLU A 198 -8.60 14.23 20.38
N LEU A 199 -8.34 12.99 20.05
CA LEU A 199 -9.34 12.09 19.49
C LEU A 199 -10.11 11.35 20.59
N THR A 200 -11.28 10.84 20.23
CA THR A 200 -11.96 9.81 20.99
C THR A 200 -11.15 8.51 20.98
N VAL A 201 -11.36 7.66 21.98
CA VAL A 201 -10.68 6.35 22.05
C VAL A 201 -10.92 5.54 20.79
N GLN A 202 -12.16 5.54 20.28
CA GLN A 202 -12.50 4.82 19.05
C GLN A 202 -11.72 5.36 17.83
N ASN A 203 -11.67 6.68 17.65
CA ASN A 203 -10.95 7.29 16.53
C ASN A 203 -9.43 7.09 16.64
N ALA A 204 -8.88 7.13 17.85
CA ALA A 204 -7.48 6.83 18.10
C ALA A 204 -7.13 5.38 17.74
N LYS A 205 -7.92 4.42 18.20
CA LYS A 205 -7.80 2.99 17.87
C LYS A 205 -7.86 2.79 16.35
N THR A 206 -8.81 3.42 15.67
CA THR A 206 -8.96 3.36 14.21
C THR A 206 -7.72 3.88 13.50
N LYS A 207 -7.17 5.03 13.91
CA LYS A 207 -5.93 5.57 13.31
C LYS A 207 -4.71 4.71 13.59
N ILE A 208 -4.58 4.12 14.79
CA ILE A 208 -3.48 3.21 15.11
C ILE A 208 -3.49 2.01 14.14
N ARG A 209 -4.65 1.43 13.88
CA ARG A 209 -4.78 0.32 12.93
C ARG A 209 -4.55 0.75 11.48
N ALA A 210 -5.17 1.86 11.07
CA ALA A 210 -5.12 2.31 9.69
C ALA A 210 -3.71 2.75 9.26
N PHE A 211 -2.95 3.36 10.13
CA PHE A 211 -1.64 3.93 9.79
C PHE A 211 -0.45 3.03 10.13
N ASP A 212 -0.68 1.83 10.63
CA ASP A 212 0.36 0.89 11.04
C ASP A 212 1.43 0.67 9.94
N TYR A 213 1.02 0.53 8.69
CA TYR A 213 1.93 0.36 7.55
C TYR A 213 2.65 1.67 7.14
N LEU A 214 1.94 2.80 7.12
CA LEU A 214 2.50 4.08 6.64
C LEU A 214 3.42 4.73 7.68
N GLY A 215 3.20 4.42 8.96
CA GLY A 215 3.95 4.93 10.09
C GLY A 215 3.03 5.06 11.31
N PRO A 216 3.54 4.74 12.52
CA PRO A 216 2.70 4.65 13.69
C PRO A 216 2.02 5.97 14.05
N ALA A 217 0.75 5.88 14.46
CA ALA A 217 0.05 6.98 15.09
C ALA A 217 0.80 7.44 16.37
N PHE A 218 0.73 8.70 16.70
CA PHE A 218 1.47 9.25 17.83
C PHE A 218 0.68 10.33 18.59
N LEU A 219 1.11 10.57 19.81
CA LEU A 219 0.69 11.72 20.61
C LEU A 219 1.87 12.28 21.41
N LYS A 220 1.73 13.49 21.96
CA LYS A 220 2.67 13.99 22.96
C LYS A 220 2.31 13.42 24.33
N TYR A 221 3.25 12.71 24.94
CA TYR A 221 3.19 12.19 26.29
C TYR A 221 4.41 12.69 27.08
N ASN A 222 4.20 13.39 28.20
CA ASN A 222 5.27 14.04 28.97
C ASN A 222 6.25 14.84 28.08
N ASN A 223 5.72 15.69 27.20
CA ASN A 223 6.43 16.58 26.27
C ASN A 223 7.28 15.89 25.18
N ILE A 224 7.26 14.56 25.06
CA ILE A 224 7.92 13.84 23.96
C ILE A 224 6.88 13.22 23.02
N ASN A 225 7.26 12.96 21.76
CA ASN A 225 6.42 12.22 20.85
C ASN A 225 6.49 10.73 21.19
N LEU A 226 5.36 10.16 21.53
CA LEU A 226 5.18 8.73 21.80
C LEU A 226 4.39 8.10 20.65
N LYS A 227 5.01 7.25 19.87
CA LYS A 227 4.34 6.46 18.83
C LYS A 227 3.68 5.25 19.46
N ILE A 228 2.43 5.00 19.12
CA ILE A 228 1.63 3.87 19.62
C ILE A 228 1.56 2.84 18.47
N LEU A 229 2.09 1.64 18.72
CA LEU A 229 2.10 0.58 17.72
C LEU A 229 0.84 -0.28 17.77
N ASN A 230 0.41 -0.61 18.98
CA ASN A 230 -0.81 -1.37 19.23
C ASN A 230 -1.34 -1.08 20.65
N TYR A 231 -2.51 -1.60 20.91
CA TYR A 231 -3.24 -1.37 22.18
C TYR A 231 -4.01 -2.61 22.60
N SER A 232 -4.44 -2.64 23.87
CA SER A 232 -5.35 -3.66 24.40
C SER A 232 -6.80 -3.26 24.17
N GLU A 233 -7.64 -4.21 23.77
CA GLU A 233 -9.09 -4.01 23.66
C GLU A 233 -9.78 -4.10 25.04
N ILE A 234 -9.14 -4.73 26.02
CA ILE A 234 -9.61 -4.81 27.39
C ILE A 234 -8.90 -3.78 28.26
N GLU A 235 -9.59 -3.31 29.31
CA GLU A 235 -9.06 -2.36 30.28
C GLU A 235 -8.02 -3.04 31.16
N GLN A 236 -6.78 -3.08 30.68
CA GLN A 236 -5.67 -3.77 31.35
C GLN A 236 -4.36 -2.99 31.21
N GLY A 237 -3.66 -2.83 32.34
CA GLY A 237 -2.37 -2.13 32.40
C GLY A 237 -2.50 -0.61 32.50
N SER A 238 -1.40 0.07 32.22
CA SER A 238 -1.35 1.53 32.23
C SER A 238 -2.05 2.13 31.03
N SER A 239 -2.69 3.29 31.22
CA SER A 239 -3.51 3.92 30.20
C SER A 239 -3.06 5.35 29.89
N ILE A 240 -3.53 5.86 28.76
CA ILE A 240 -3.44 7.27 28.35
C ILE A 240 -4.85 7.82 28.25
N GLU A 241 -5.11 8.94 28.92
CA GLU A 241 -6.38 9.65 28.81
C GLU A 241 -6.51 10.33 27.46
N LEU A 242 -7.64 10.11 26.81
CA LEU A 242 -8.08 10.75 25.57
C LEU A 242 -9.37 11.54 25.85
N SER A 243 -9.99 12.11 24.80
CA SER A 243 -11.11 13.04 24.97
C SER A 243 -12.36 12.44 25.63
N ASP A 244 -12.57 11.13 25.54
CA ASP A 244 -13.78 10.44 26.00
C ASP A 244 -13.52 9.17 26.82
N GLY A 245 -12.25 8.87 27.17
CA GLY A 245 -11.91 7.66 27.92
C GLY A 245 -10.44 7.32 27.89
N LEU A 246 -10.13 6.06 28.16
CA LEU A 246 -8.77 5.57 28.34
C LEU A 246 -8.34 4.66 27.18
N LEU A 247 -7.18 4.95 26.60
CA LEU A 247 -6.47 4.08 25.67
C LEU A 247 -5.43 3.25 26.46
N TYR A 248 -5.34 1.95 26.22
CA TYR A 248 -4.38 1.04 26.86
C TYR A 248 -3.29 0.61 25.88
N PRO A 249 -2.19 1.39 25.69
CA PRO A 249 -1.11 1.02 24.79
C PRO A 249 -0.38 -0.22 25.27
N LEU A 250 0.03 -1.10 24.35
CA LEU A 250 0.88 -2.25 24.64
C LEU A 250 2.32 -1.98 24.25
N ASN A 251 2.56 -1.70 22.97
CA ASN A 251 3.88 -1.42 22.44
C ASN A 251 3.98 0.01 21.94
N VAL A 252 5.07 0.66 22.29
CA VAL A 252 5.33 2.06 21.95
C VAL A 252 6.75 2.30 21.44
N ILE A 253 6.97 3.40 20.76
CA ILE A 253 8.30 3.92 20.43
C ILE A 253 8.37 5.36 20.94
N PRO A 254 9.03 5.62 22.08
CA PRO A 254 9.32 6.98 22.53
C PRO A 254 10.32 7.66 21.60
N GLU A 255 10.24 8.98 21.48
CA GLU A 255 11.16 9.76 20.65
C GLU A 255 12.63 9.48 21.05
N GLY A 256 13.46 9.14 20.04
CA GLY A 256 14.88 8.83 20.24
C GLY A 256 15.17 7.44 20.85
N LYS A 257 14.15 6.60 21.06
CA LYS A 257 14.31 5.24 21.62
C LYS A 257 13.81 4.17 20.64
N SER A 258 14.12 2.92 20.93
CA SER A 258 13.60 1.74 20.23
C SER A 258 12.22 1.32 20.78
N LYS A 259 11.55 0.39 20.07
CA LYS A 259 10.30 -0.25 20.48
C LYS A 259 10.44 -0.88 21.86
N MET A 260 9.45 -0.67 22.74
CA MET A 260 9.36 -1.26 24.08
C MET A 260 7.90 -1.40 24.51
N LEU A 261 7.66 -2.11 25.62
CA LEU A 261 6.36 -2.12 26.26
C LEU A 261 6.06 -0.74 26.89
N PHE A 262 4.80 -0.34 26.87
CA PHE A 262 4.40 0.94 27.49
C PHE A 262 4.69 0.95 29.01
N GLU A 263 4.49 -0.17 29.69
CA GLU A 263 4.83 -0.36 31.10
C GLU A 263 6.34 -0.15 31.38
N ASP A 264 7.21 -0.63 30.49
CA ASP A 264 8.66 -0.44 30.64
C ASP A 264 9.05 1.02 30.44
N TYR A 265 8.40 1.69 29.49
CA TYR A 265 8.57 3.12 29.28
C TYR A 265 8.21 3.91 30.56
N LEU A 266 7.08 3.61 31.18
CA LEU A 266 6.63 4.29 32.40
C LEU A 266 7.55 4.02 33.60
N ARG A 267 8.08 2.79 33.74
CA ARG A 267 9.08 2.47 34.78
C ARG A 267 10.36 3.28 34.63
N GLY A 268 10.76 3.59 33.40
CA GLY A 268 11.94 4.41 33.11
C GLY A 268 11.74 5.92 33.29
N LEU A 269 10.54 6.37 33.61
CA LEU A 269 10.22 7.76 33.96
C LEU A 269 10.30 8.05 35.49
N LYS A 270 10.35 6.99 36.29
CA LYS A 270 10.53 7.08 37.76
C LYS A 270 12.01 7.15 38.06
#